data_097550e4ea94b004f06ed643e18f1c50
#
_entry.id   097550e4ea94b004f06ed643e18f1c50
#
_cell.length_a   1.000
_cell.length_b   1.000
_cell.length_c   1.000
_cell.angle_alpha   90.00
_cell.angle_beta   90.00
_cell.angle_gamma   90.00
#
_symmetry.space_group_name_H-M   'P 1'
#
loop_
_entity.id
_entity.type
_entity.pdbx_description
1 polymer ?
#
loop_
_entity_poly.entity_id
_entity_poly.type
_entity_poly.pdbx_seq_one_letter_code
_entity_poly.pdbx_strand_id
1 'polypeptide(L)'
;QKIQNSGNDALINFIHKFDNIKIKNIDELYLSKNILKNAYDSLKKEEKQALNIAAERIKDFHIHQIPVDIKYKDHIDINLGLKYSPISSAGFYVPGGKAIYPSSVLMNAIPALVAGVERRVVVSPVSDLNKSAIVLAAAYVANVTEFICMGGAHAIAALAYGTETVMAVDKIVGPGNAYVAEAKRQVFGKVGIDSIAGPSEVLIVCDKSANPNHVAIDLLSQAEHDELAQAILITDDEELALKVEQSIKKFLTKLPRSRIASSSWNNFGAIILVKDMNEAIKIVNFIAPEHLQLI
;
A
#
# COMPACT_ATOMS: atom_id res chain seq x y z
N GLN A 1 -1.02 -15.65 -18.02
CA GLN A 1 -0.78 -16.68 -19.04
C GLN A 1 0.39 -16.31 -19.97
N LYS A 2 0.43 -15.12 -20.64
CA LYS A 2 1.51 -14.80 -21.59
C LYS A 2 2.89 -14.82 -20.93
N ILE A 3 3.08 -14.22 -19.73
CA ILE A 3 4.36 -14.26 -19.01
C ILE A 3 4.71 -15.71 -18.61
N GLN A 4 3.73 -16.48 -18.15
CA GLN A 4 3.92 -17.87 -17.79
C GLN A 4 4.41 -18.73 -18.99
N ASN A 5 3.94 -18.41 -20.19
CA ASN A 5 4.25 -19.20 -21.40
C ASN A 5 5.49 -18.72 -22.16
N SER A 6 5.80 -17.42 -22.07
CA SER A 6 6.83 -16.77 -22.92
C SER A 6 7.84 -15.95 -22.11
N GLY A 7 7.87 -16.09 -20.78
CA GLY A 7 8.88 -15.56 -19.88
C GLY A 7 9.31 -14.12 -20.16
N ASN A 8 10.61 -13.91 -20.34
CA ASN A 8 11.22 -12.60 -20.57
C ASN A 8 10.69 -11.90 -21.81
N ASP A 9 10.43 -12.60 -22.92
CA ASP A 9 9.94 -11.98 -24.15
C ASP A 9 8.57 -11.29 -23.94
N ALA A 10 7.66 -11.99 -23.26
CA ALA A 10 6.37 -11.41 -22.93
C ALA A 10 6.51 -10.24 -21.94
N LEU A 11 7.41 -10.36 -20.96
CA LEU A 11 7.64 -9.31 -19.96
C LEU A 11 8.20 -8.04 -20.60
N ILE A 12 9.22 -8.14 -21.47
CA ILE A 12 9.79 -7.02 -22.23
C ILE A 12 8.73 -6.32 -23.06
N ASN A 13 7.90 -7.09 -23.77
CA ASN A 13 6.80 -6.52 -24.57
C ASN A 13 5.80 -5.73 -23.71
N PHE A 14 5.45 -6.20 -22.52
CA PHE A 14 4.55 -5.48 -21.63
C PHE A 14 5.18 -4.23 -21.02
N ILE A 15 6.46 -4.28 -20.64
CA ILE A 15 7.21 -3.13 -20.15
C ILE A 15 7.28 -2.03 -21.21
N HIS A 16 7.61 -2.37 -22.47
CA HIS A 16 7.60 -1.43 -23.58
C HIS A 16 6.21 -0.79 -23.77
N LYS A 17 5.16 -1.59 -23.66
CA LYS A 17 3.78 -1.15 -23.92
C LYS A 17 3.18 -0.30 -22.81
N PHE A 18 3.44 -0.65 -21.55
CA PHE A 18 2.72 -0.08 -20.40
C PHE A 18 3.57 0.82 -19.53
N ASP A 19 4.86 0.52 -19.38
CA ASP A 19 5.77 1.33 -18.56
C ASP A 19 6.50 2.39 -19.41
N ASN A 20 6.42 2.30 -20.74
CA ASN A 20 7.14 3.18 -21.70
C ASN A 20 8.66 3.15 -21.51
N ILE A 21 9.21 2.07 -20.99
CA ILE A 21 10.66 1.88 -20.79
C ILE A 21 11.17 1.00 -21.94
N LYS A 22 12.21 1.48 -22.64
CA LYS A 22 12.87 0.71 -23.71
C LYS A 22 14.05 -0.03 -23.14
N ILE A 23 13.97 -1.36 -23.09
CA ILE A 23 15.03 -2.27 -22.66
C ILE A 23 15.28 -3.34 -23.70
N LYS A 24 16.49 -3.91 -23.68
CA LYS A 24 16.84 -5.08 -24.51
C LYS A 24 16.78 -6.36 -23.70
N ASN A 25 17.06 -6.29 -22.42
CA ASN A 25 16.98 -7.42 -21.51
C ASN A 25 16.44 -6.98 -20.13
N ILE A 26 15.95 -7.94 -19.35
CA ILE A 26 15.33 -7.69 -18.04
C ILE A 26 16.36 -7.23 -16.99
N ASP A 27 17.63 -7.58 -17.14
CA ASP A 27 18.69 -7.20 -16.19
C ASP A 27 18.85 -5.66 -16.10
N GLU A 28 18.50 -4.93 -17.17
CA GLU A 28 18.54 -3.47 -17.20
C GLU A 28 17.57 -2.81 -16.20
N LEU A 29 16.58 -3.56 -15.73
CA LEU A 29 15.60 -3.08 -14.74
C LEU A 29 16.07 -3.23 -13.30
N TYR A 30 17.10 -4.02 -13.05
CA TYR A 30 17.62 -4.25 -11.71
C TYR A 30 18.49 -3.06 -11.26
N LEU A 31 18.13 -2.48 -10.13
CA LEU A 31 18.94 -1.44 -9.51
C LEU A 31 19.90 -2.06 -8.50
N SER A 32 21.19 -1.76 -8.66
CA SER A 32 22.21 -2.21 -7.73
C SER A 32 22.05 -1.54 -6.34
N LYS A 33 22.56 -2.20 -5.30
CA LYS A 33 22.61 -1.61 -3.94
C LYS A 33 23.34 -0.26 -3.89
N ASN A 34 24.31 -0.03 -4.78
CA ASN A 34 25.02 1.24 -4.87
C ASN A 34 24.10 2.36 -5.37
N ILE A 35 23.19 2.08 -6.32
CA ILE A 35 22.18 3.06 -6.78
C ILE A 35 21.25 3.43 -5.63
N LEU A 36 20.75 2.45 -4.87
CA LEU A 36 19.89 2.69 -3.71
C LEU A 36 20.63 3.51 -2.64
N LYS A 37 21.90 3.18 -2.36
CA LYS A 37 22.74 3.93 -1.43
C LYS A 37 22.98 5.37 -1.90
N ASN A 38 23.33 5.56 -3.17
CA ASN A 38 23.55 6.90 -3.72
C ASN A 38 22.28 7.76 -3.65
N ALA A 39 21.10 7.15 -3.88
CA ALA A 39 19.83 7.83 -3.69
C ALA A 39 19.64 8.28 -2.23
N TYR A 40 19.93 7.42 -1.25
CA TYR A 40 19.92 7.80 0.16
C TYR A 40 20.93 8.90 0.46
N ASP A 41 22.16 8.79 -0.03
CA ASP A 41 23.21 9.79 0.22
C ASP A 41 22.87 11.17 -0.37
N SER A 42 22.10 11.22 -1.46
CA SER A 42 21.65 12.46 -2.11
C SER A 42 20.52 13.21 -1.39
N LEU A 43 19.82 12.56 -0.46
CA LEU A 43 18.71 13.19 0.27
C LEU A 43 19.22 14.27 1.24
N LYS A 44 18.34 15.24 1.53
CA LYS A 44 18.56 16.23 2.58
C LYS A 44 18.62 15.57 3.95
N LYS A 45 19.27 16.23 4.90
CA LYS A 45 19.44 15.72 6.26
C LYS A 45 18.10 15.38 6.93
N GLU A 46 17.12 16.26 6.77
CA GLU A 46 15.78 16.11 7.34
C GLU A 46 15.04 14.90 6.76
N GLU A 47 15.17 14.67 5.44
CA GLU A 47 14.56 13.50 4.76
C GLU A 47 15.18 12.19 5.23
N LYS A 48 16.52 12.14 5.37
CA LYS A 48 17.25 11.00 5.94
C LYS A 48 16.77 10.69 7.35
N GLN A 49 16.69 11.75 8.18
CA GLN A 49 16.25 11.61 9.56
C GLN A 49 14.80 11.07 9.64
N ALA A 50 13.89 11.62 8.83
CA ALA A 50 12.50 11.16 8.77
C ALA A 50 12.38 9.69 8.35
N LEU A 51 13.12 9.26 7.31
CA LEU A 51 13.13 7.87 6.86
C LEU A 51 13.66 6.92 7.95
N ASN A 52 14.75 7.29 8.61
CA ASN A 52 15.35 6.46 9.67
C ASN A 52 14.40 6.34 10.87
N ILE A 53 13.81 7.45 11.35
CA ILE A 53 12.84 7.43 12.45
C ILE A 53 11.63 6.57 12.08
N ALA A 54 11.10 6.71 10.86
CA ALA A 54 9.99 5.89 10.40
C ALA A 54 10.37 4.40 10.39
N ALA A 55 11.55 4.06 9.84
CA ALA A 55 12.04 2.69 9.77
C ALA A 55 12.23 2.06 11.16
N GLU A 56 12.82 2.79 12.11
CA GLU A 56 13.00 2.34 13.50
C GLU A 56 11.64 2.07 14.17
N ARG A 57 10.71 3.01 14.06
CA ARG A 57 9.37 2.85 14.67
C ARG A 57 8.59 1.67 14.08
N ILE A 58 8.66 1.47 12.76
CA ILE A 58 8.03 0.32 12.09
C ILE A 58 8.68 -0.97 12.60
N LYS A 59 10.01 -1.01 12.67
CA LYS A 59 10.76 -2.17 13.17
C LYS A 59 10.39 -2.51 14.60
N ASP A 60 10.40 -1.51 15.49
CA ASP A 60 10.07 -1.69 16.91
C ASP A 60 8.66 -2.25 17.09
N PHE A 61 7.68 -1.74 16.34
CA PHE A 61 6.32 -2.25 16.38
C PHE A 61 6.24 -3.72 15.95
N HIS A 62 6.87 -4.07 14.82
CA HIS A 62 6.75 -5.41 14.23
C HIS A 62 7.55 -6.48 14.97
N ILE A 63 8.58 -6.13 15.74
CA ILE A 63 9.27 -7.08 16.64
C ILE A 63 8.30 -7.72 17.64
N HIS A 64 7.33 -6.96 18.12
CA HIS A 64 6.31 -7.47 19.07
C HIS A 64 5.25 -8.37 18.40
N GLN A 65 5.21 -8.44 17.08
CA GLN A 65 4.30 -9.30 16.31
C GLN A 65 4.92 -10.64 15.91
N ILE A 66 6.19 -10.88 16.21
CA ILE A 66 6.83 -12.17 15.92
C ILE A 66 6.13 -13.25 16.76
N PRO A 67 5.54 -14.28 16.11
CA PRO A 67 4.86 -15.33 16.84
C PRO A 67 5.86 -16.22 17.59
N VAL A 68 5.43 -16.74 18.74
CA VAL A 68 6.24 -17.64 19.58
C VAL A 68 5.84 -19.09 19.28
N ASP A 69 6.83 -19.96 19.16
CA ASP A 69 6.61 -21.40 19.03
C ASP A 69 5.88 -21.95 20.26
N ILE A 70 4.90 -22.81 20.03
CA ILE A 70 4.12 -23.47 21.08
C ILE A 70 4.59 -24.91 21.19
N LYS A 71 4.88 -25.37 22.42
CA LYS A 71 5.16 -26.76 22.72
C LYS A 71 4.53 -27.11 24.07
N TYR A 72 3.75 -28.19 24.10
CA TYR A 72 3.13 -28.68 25.33
C TYR A 72 2.87 -30.20 25.26
N LYS A 73 2.61 -30.80 26.40
CA LYS A 73 2.07 -32.14 26.48
C LYS A 73 0.58 -32.07 26.81
N ASP A 74 -0.22 -32.89 26.20
CA ASP A 74 -1.65 -33.02 26.52
C ASP A 74 -1.85 -33.91 27.73
N HIS A 75 -3.12 -34.14 28.10
CA HIS A 75 -3.53 -34.91 29.27
C HIS A 75 -3.25 -36.43 29.16
N ILE A 76 -2.87 -36.93 28.01
CA ILE A 76 -2.46 -38.32 27.77
C ILE A 76 -0.97 -38.43 27.36
N ASP A 77 -0.19 -37.39 27.66
CA ASP A 77 1.28 -37.33 27.52
C ASP A 77 1.78 -37.25 26.05
N ILE A 78 0.91 -36.85 25.12
CA ILE A 78 1.30 -36.62 23.73
C ILE A 78 1.99 -35.24 23.61
N ASN A 79 3.15 -35.20 22.95
CA ASN A 79 3.84 -33.95 22.63
C ASN A 79 3.19 -33.28 21.44
N LEU A 80 2.72 -32.07 21.64
CA LEU A 80 2.10 -31.22 20.61
C LEU A 80 2.91 -29.91 20.47
N GLY A 81 2.92 -29.35 19.26
CA GLY A 81 3.59 -28.08 19.03
C GLY A 81 3.20 -27.42 17.72
N LEU A 82 3.41 -26.13 17.69
CA LEU A 82 3.31 -25.28 16.50
C LEU A 82 4.63 -24.52 16.34
N LYS A 83 5.26 -24.66 15.20
CA LYS A 83 6.51 -23.98 14.86
C LYS A 83 6.23 -22.93 13.78
N TYR A 84 6.70 -21.72 14.01
CA TYR A 84 6.69 -20.65 13.02
C TYR A 84 8.04 -20.55 12.32
N SER A 85 8.01 -20.36 11.00
CA SER A 85 9.22 -20.13 10.20
C SER A 85 8.94 -19.06 9.16
N PRO A 86 9.91 -18.18 8.87
CA PRO A 86 9.76 -17.23 7.78
C PRO A 86 9.59 -17.95 6.43
N ILE A 87 8.88 -17.31 5.51
CA ILE A 87 8.92 -17.67 4.09
C ILE A 87 10.30 -17.28 3.51
N SER A 88 10.73 -17.92 2.42
CA SER A 88 12.05 -17.65 1.86
C SER A 88 12.11 -16.31 1.12
N SER A 89 11.00 -15.91 0.48
CA SER A 89 10.97 -14.73 -0.39
C SER A 89 9.63 -13.99 -0.36
N ALA A 90 9.70 -12.65 -0.45
CA ALA A 90 8.54 -11.80 -0.58
C ALA A 90 8.76 -10.71 -1.64
N GLY A 91 7.76 -10.49 -2.48
CA GLY A 91 7.71 -9.40 -3.46
C GLY A 91 6.81 -8.27 -2.97
N PHE A 92 7.30 -7.04 -3.05
CA PHE A 92 6.60 -5.84 -2.61
C PHE A 92 6.25 -4.98 -3.82
N TYR A 93 4.97 -4.88 -4.11
CA TYR A 93 4.51 -3.95 -5.13
C TYR A 93 4.42 -2.54 -4.52
N VAL A 94 5.16 -1.60 -5.09
CA VAL A 94 5.14 -0.20 -4.68
C VAL A 94 4.61 0.64 -5.84
N PRO A 95 3.46 1.28 -5.68
CA PRO A 95 2.91 2.14 -6.72
C PRO A 95 3.87 3.26 -7.10
N GLY A 96 3.80 3.69 -8.36
CA GLY A 96 4.54 4.84 -8.88
C GLY A 96 3.67 5.66 -9.82
N GLY A 97 4.22 6.77 -10.30
CA GLY A 97 3.60 7.63 -11.31
C GLY A 97 2.92 8.88 -10.75
N LYS A 98 1.76 8.79 -10.12
CA LYS A 98 1.01 9.96 -9.63
C LYS A 98 1.49 10.50 -8.28
N ALA A 99 2.05 9.65 -7.44
CA ALA A 99 2.57 9.99 -6.12
C ALA A 99 3.78 9.12 -5.79
N ILE A 100 4.55 9.55 -4.78
CA ILE A 100 5.78 8.90 -4.32
C ILE A 100 5.48 8.27 -2.97
N TYR A 101 5.69 6.94 -2.83
CA TYR A 101 5.30 6.16 -1.66
C TYR A 101 6.49 5.49 -0.95
N PRO A 102 7.40 6.26 -0.31
CA PRO A 102 8.48 5.67 0.49
C PRO A 102 7.95 4.87 1.67
N SER A 103 6.80 5.29 2.23
CA SER A 103 6.10 4.56 3.30
C SER A 103 5.70 3.15 2.89
N SER A 104 5.21 2.95 1.66
CA SER A 104 4.86 1.61 1.16
C SER A 104 6.07 0.70 1.08
N VAL A 105 7.27 1.22 0.77
CA VAL A 105 8.51 0.44 0.83
C VAL A 105 8.80 0.02 2.27
N LEU A 106 8.82 0.98 3.21
CA LEU A 106 9.16 0.71 4.60
C LEU A 106 8.15 -0.25 5.25
N MET A 107 6.84 0.00 5.05
CA MET A 107 5.75 -0.80 5.65
C MET A 107 5.64 -2.22 5.11
N ASN A 108 6.18 -2.51 3.93
CA ASN A 108 6.21 -3.87 3.40
C ASN A 108 7.55 -4.57 3.69
N ALA A 109 8.68 -3.90 3.45
CA ALA A 109 9.99 -4.53 3.52
C ALA A 109 10.51 -4.70 4.95
N ILE A 110 10.23 -3.78 5.88
CA ILE A 110 10.70 -3.88 7.27
C ILE A 110 10.00 -5.00 8.04
N PRO A 111 8.67 -5.20 7.97
CA PRO A 111 8.03 -6.36 8.57
C PRO A 111 8.59 -7.69 8.05
N ALA A 112 8.86 -7.80 6.75
CA ALA A 112 9.48 -8.97 6.17
C ALA A 112 10.92 -9.18 6.67
N LEU A 113 11.69 -8.10 6.83
CA LEU A 113 13.03 -8.15 7.44
C LEU A 113 12.97 -8.64 8.89
N VAL A 114 12.05 -8.11 9.69
CA VAL A 114 11.81 -8.50 11.09
C VAL A 114 11.39 -9.96 11.19
N ALA A 115 10.53 -10.41 10.28
CA ALA A 115 10.11 -11.81 10.21
C ALA A 115 11.23 -12.78 9.76
N GLY A 116 12.37 -12.29 9.30
CA GLY A 116 13.49 -13.11 8.84
C GLY A 116 13.39 -13.58 7.40
N VAL A 117 12.58 -12.93 6.55
CA VAL A 117 12.50 -13.23 5.13
C VAL A 117 13.83 -12.85 4.45
N GLU A 118 14.50 -13.82 3.83
CA GLU A 118 15.84 -13.60 3.28
C GLU A 118 15.81 -12.79 1.99
N ARG A 119 14.95 -13.15 1.03
CA ARG A 119 14.84 -12.48 -0.26
C ARG A 119 13.65 -11.51 -0.26
N ARG A 120 13.95 -10.21 -0.31
CA ARG A 120 12.99 -9.09 -0.25
C ARG A 120 13.09 -8.28 -1.53
N VAL A 121 12.10 -8.46 -2.43
CA VAL A 121 12.09 -7.91 -3.79
C VAL A 121 11.09 -6.76 -3.87
N VAL A 122 11.54 -5.55 -4.19
CA VAL A 122 10.65 -4.43 -4.53
C VAL A 122 10.46 -4.38 -6.04
N VAL A 123 9.22 -4.24 -6.49
CA VAL A 123 8.88 -3.85 -7.87
C VAL A 123 8.14 -2.52 -7.84
N SER A 124 8.61 -1.57 -8.64
CA SER A 124 8.00 -0.24 -8.75
C SER A 124 8.28 0.37 -10.13
N PRO A 125 7.32 1.07 -10.76
CA PRO A 125 7.52 1.69 -12.07
C PRO A 125 8.33 2.99 -11.91
N VAL A 126 9.64 2.87 -11.76
CA VAL A 126 10.58 3.98 -11.68
C VAL A 126 11.10 4.32 -13.06
N SER A 127 10.69 5.47 -13.60
CA SER A 127 11.16 6.00 -14.89
C SER A 127 12.25 7.07 -14.76
N ASP A 128 12.36 7.70 -13.59
CA ASP A 128 13.33 8.76 -13.29
C ASP A 128 13.89 8.53 -11.89
N LEU A 129 15.16 8.18 -11.81
CA LEU A 129 15.85 7.88 -10.54
C LEU A 129 15.91 9.09 -9.60
N ASN A 130 16.07 10.31 -10.14
CA ASN A 130 16.15 11.51 -9.33
C ASN A 130 14.79 11.85 -8.69
N LYS A 131 13.71 11.77 -9.45
CA LYS A 131 12.38 11.99 -8.93
C LYS A 131 11.96 10.92 -7.92
N SER A 132 12.50 9.71 -8.05
CA SER A 132 12.19 8.57 -7.18
C SER A 132 13.22 8.37 -6.06
N ALA A 133 14.17 9.32 -5.88
CA ALA A 133 15.27 9.17 -4.93
C ALA A 133 14.82 8.76 -3.52
N ILE A 134 13.73 9.31 -3.01
CA ILE A 134 13.22 8.99 -1.66
C ILE A 134 12.67 7.55 -1.56
N VAL A 135 12.11 6.99 -2.64
CA VAL A 135 11.65 5.59 -2.69
C VAL A 135 12.84 4.64 -2.73
N LEU A 136 13.86 4.97 -3.53
CA LEU A 136 15.10 4.21 -3.62
C LEU A 136 15.86 4.25 -2.28
N ALA A 137 15.89 5.42 -1.64
CA ALA A 137 16.46 5.59 -0.30
C ALA A 137 15.71 4.76 0.76
N ALA A 138 14.38 4.72 0.69
CA ALA A 138 13.58 3.88 1.58
C ALA A 138 13.89 2.39 1.39
N ALA A 139 14.10 1.94 0.15
CA ALA A 139 14.52 0.56 -0.15
C ALA A 139 15.91 0.25 0.42
N TYR A 140 16.83 1.22 0.38
CA TYR A 140 18.15 1.09 1.02
C TYR A 140 18.01 0.95 2.55
N VAL A 141 17.26 1.85 3.20
CA VAL A 141 17.02 1.83 4.66
C VAL A 141 16.33 0.54 5.11
N ALA A 142 15.35 0.05 4.34
CA ALA A 142 14.65 -1.20 4.62
C ALA A 142 15.47 -2.47 4.27
N ASN A 143 16.71 -2.32 3.83
CA ASN A 143 17.59 -3.42 3.45
C ASN A 143 16.95 -4.38 2.43
N VAL A 144 16.33 -3.80 1.39
CA VAL A 144 15.77 -4.56 0.26
C VAL A 144 16.90 -5.30 -0.47
N THR A 145 16.66 -6.55 -0.85
CA THR A 145 17.71 -7.37 -1.53
C THR A 145 17.74 -7.15 -3.03
N GLU A 146 16.57 -6.91 -3.64
CA GLU A 146 16.41 -6.69 -5.07
C GLU A 146 15.42 -5.54 -5.30
N PHE A 147 15.74 -4.65 -6.23
CA PHE A 147 14.82 -3.60 -6.70
C PHE A 147 14.72 -3.66 -8.22
N ILE A 148 13.51 -3.87 -8.74
CA ILE A 148 13.25 -4.04 -10.17
C ILE A 148 12.31 -2.93 -10.66
N CYS A 149 12.74 -2.15 -11.64
CA CYS A 149 11.99 -1.04 -12.22
C CYS A 149 10.91 -1.53 -13.18
N MET A 150 9.82 -2.07 -12.65
CA MET A 150 8.65 -2.48 -13.43
C MET A 150 7.37 -2.31 -12.62
N GLY A 151 6.23 -2.13 -13.28
CA GLY A 151 4.94 -1.91 -12.62
C GLY A 151 3.82 -2.77 -13.19
N GLY A 152 2.57 -2.44 -12.82
CA GLY A 152 1.38 -3.05 -13.38
C GLY A 152 1.19 -4.55 -13.15
N ALA A 153 0.22 -5.11 -13.86
CA ALA A 153 -0.14 -6.53 -13.75
C ALA A 153 0.99 -7.48 -14.18
N HIS A 154 1.86 -7.03 -15.10
CA HIS A 154 2.98 -7.85 -15.57
C HIS A 154 4.08 -8.01 -14.51
N ALA A 155 4.29 -7.03 -13.64
CA ALA A 155 5.18 -7.17 -12.50
C ALA A 155 4.66 -8.23 -11.51
N ILE A 156 3.35 -8.23 -11.21
CA ILE A 156 2.71 -9.25 -10.38
C ILE A 156 2.86 -10.64 -10.99
N ALA A 157 2.63 -10.77 -12.31
CA ALA A 157 2.77 -12.04 -12.99
C ALA A 157 4.23 -12.55 -13.02
N ALA A 158 5.22 -11.66 -13.21
CA ALA A 158 6.62 -12.01 -13.15
C ALA A 158 7.04 -12.50 -11.76
N LEU A 159 6.58 -11.84 -10.70
CA LEU A 159 6.84 -12.28 -9.32
C LEU A 159 6.14 -13.60 -8.97
N ALA A 160 4.96 -13.88 -9.54
CA ALA A 160 4.20 -15.09 -9.22
C ALA A 160 4.69 -16.34 -9.95
N TYR A 161 5.00 -16.20 -11.24
CA TYR A 161 5.37 -17.35 -12.10
C TYR A 161 6.88 -17.49 -12.31
N GLY A 162 7.60 -16.40 -12.12
CA GLY A 162 9.00 -16.30 -12.55
C GLY A 162 9.13 -16.10 -14.05
N THR A 163 10.33 -15.80 -14.47
CA THR A 163 10.83 -15.79 -15.85
C THR A 163 12.25 -16.33 -15.84
N GLU A 164 12.95 -16.30 -16.95
CA GLU A 164 14.37 -16.73 -17.04
C GLU A 164 15.28 -15.85 -16.17
N THR A 165 14.87 -14.57 -15.93
CA THR A 165 15.66 -13.60 -15.13
C THR A 165 15.02 -13.31 -13.79
N VAL A 166 13.70 -13.15 -13.72
CA VAL A 166 12.99 -12.84 -12.48
C VAL A 166 12.61 -14.13 -11.77
N MET A 167 13.21 -14.41 -10.62
CA MET A 167 12.80 -15.54 -9.79
C MET A 167 11.45 -15.29 -9.13
N ALA A 168 10.56 -16.29 -9.13
CA ALA A 168 9.30 -16.23 -8.41
C ALA A 168 9.51 -16.01 -6.90
N VAL A 169 8.47 -15.49 -6.23
CA VAL A 169 8.44 -15.28 -4.77
C VAL A 169 7.34 -16.11 -4.13
N ASP A 170 7.43 -16.31 -2.81
CA ASP A 170 6.44 -17.09 -2.06
C ASP A 170 5.20 -16.25 -1.71
N LYS A 171 5.36 -14.94 -1.56
CA LYS A 171 4.27 -14.02 -1.26
C LYS A 171 4.46 -12.67 -1.95
N ILE A 172 3.35 -12.09 -2.44
CA ILE A 172 3.29 -10.74 -3.02
C ILE A 172 2.41 -9.87 -2.15
N VAL A 173 2.93 -8.74 -1.70
CA VAL A 173 2.20 -7.77 -0.88
C VAL A 173 2.35 -6.35 -1.44
N GLY A 174 1.49 -5.46 -1.02
CA GLY A 174 1.51 -4.05 -1.39
C GLY A 174 0.28 -3.60 -2.18
N PRO A 175 -0.10 -2.33 -2.02
CA PRO A 175 -1.24 -1.73 -2.71
C PRO A 175 -0.95 -1.49 -4.19
N GLY A 176 -1.98 -1.45 -5.01
CA GLY A 176 -1.86 -1.15 -6.43
C GLY A 176 -3.21 -0.71 -7.02
N ASN A 177 -3.19 -0.30 -8.28
CA ASN A 177 -4.42 0.03 -9.01
C ASN A 177 -5.26 -1.22 -9.31
N ALA A 178 -6.45 -1.04 -9.90
CA ALA A 178 -7.37 -2.12 -10.24
C ALA A 178 -6.73 -3.26 -11.08
N TYR A 179 -5.78 -2.93 -11.96
CA TYR A 179 -5.06 -3.95 -12.74
C TYR A 179 -4.12 -4.79 -11.88
N VAL A 180 -3.47 -4.18 -10.88
CA VAL A 180 -2.60 -4.87 -9.94
C VAL A 180 -3.43 -5.71 -8.98
N ALA A 181 -4.54 -5.19 -8.46
CA ALA A 181 -5.48 -5.91 -7.60
C ALA A 181 -6.04 -7.15 -8.33
N GLU A 182 -6.49 -7.00 -9.58
CA GLU A 182 -6.98 -8.10 -10.39
C GLU A 182 -5.87 -9.12 -10.70
N ALA A 183 -4.65 -8.67 -10.98
CA ALA A 183 -3.53 -9.58 -11.19
C ALA A 183 -3.20 -10.39 -9.91
N LYS A 184 -3.21 -9.76 -8.73
CA LYS A 184 -3.06 -10.46 -7.43
C LYS A 184 -4.15 -11.50 -7.23
N ARG A 185 -5.41 -11.15 -7.54
CA ARG A 185 -6.54 -12.09 -7.47
C ARG A 185 -6.31 -13.33 -8.34
N GLN A 186 -5.82 -13.13 -9.57
CA GLN A 186 -5.61 -14.23 -10.53
C GLN A 186 -4.43 -15.14 -10.16
N VAL A 187 -3.43 -14.64 -9.44
CA VAL A 187 -2.26 -15.44 -9.05
C VAL A 187 -2.38 -16.04 -7.65
N PHE A 188 -3.43 -15.69 -6.91
CA PHE A 188 -3.68 -16.27 -5.59
C PHE A 188 -3.84 -17.79 -5.68
N GLY A 189 -3.16 -18.51 -4.79
CA GLY A 189 -3.06 -19.97 -4.82
C GLY A 189 -1.80 -20.48 -5.52
N LYS A 190 -1.28 -19.74 -6.54
CA LYS A 190 0.07 -19.98 -7.07
C LYS A 190 1.14 -19.31 -6.19
N VAL A 191 0.84 -18.14 -5.70
CA VAL A 191 1.64 -17.34 -4.77
C VAL A 191 0.73 -16.81 -3.67
N GLY A 192 1.24 -16.65 -2.45
CA GLY A 192 0.51 -15.96 -1.39
C GLY A 192 0.34 -14.47 -1.70
N ILE A 193 -0.77 -13.87 -1.27
CA ILE A 193 -0.97 -12.41 -1.34
C ILE A 193 -1.34 -11.87 0.05
N ASP A 194 -1.29 -10.55 0.23
CA ASP A 194 -1.82 -9.87 1.41
C ASP A 194 -3.35 -9.81 1.36
N SER A 195 -3.88 -8.94 0.51
CA SER A 195 -5.31 -8.75 0.28
C SER A 195 -5.57 -8.26 -1.14
N ILE A 196 -6.83 -8.29 -1.55
CA ILE A 196 -7.30 -7.62 -2.76
C ILE A 196 -7.86 -6.28 -2.31
N ALA A 197 -7.08 -5.20 -2.49
CA ALA A 197 -7.51 -3.88 -2.11
C ALA A 197 -8.62 -3.38 -3.04
N GLY A 198 -9.72 -2.93 -2.44
CA GLY A 198 -10.72 -2.11 -3.10
C GLY A 198 -10.26 -0.64 -3.22
N PRO A 199 -11.12 0.27 -3.71
CA PRO A 199 -10.92 1.70 -3.56
C PRO A 199 -10.78 2.04 -2.07
N SER A 200 -9.91 3.01 -1.74
CA SER A 200 -9.72 3.41 -0.33
C SER A 200 -10.96 4.10 0.22
N GLU A 201 -11.29 3.80 1.48
CA GLU A 201 -12.50 4.26 2.14
C GLU A 201 -12.17 4.92 3.48
N VAL A 202 -12.85 6.02 3.81
CA VAL A 202 -12.89 6.60 5.15
C VAL A 202 -14.33 6.80 5.58
N LEU A 203 -14.66 6.41 6.80
CA LEU A 203 -15.90 6.71 7.45
C LEU A 203 -15.62 7.44 8.76
N ILE A 204 -16.17 8.63 8.91
CA ILE A 204 -16.06 9.47 10.11
C ILE A 204 -17.39 9.46 10.84
N VAL A 205 -17.36 9.14 12.12
CA VAL A 205 -18.52 9.30 13.04
C VAL A 205 -18.20 10.39 14.02
N CYS A 206 -19.05 11.38 14.12
CA CYS A 206 -18.87 12.47 15.07
C CYS A 206 -20.20 13.08 15.52
N ASP A 207 -20.19 13.68 16.69
CA ASP A 207 -21.30 14.45 17.25
C ASP A 207 -21.10 15.97 17.04
N LYS A 208 -21.99 16.78 17.59
CA LYS A 208 -21.98 18.24 17.51
C LYS A 208 -20.72 18.92 18.07
N SER A 209 -19.90 18.24 18.84
CA SER A 209 -18.64 18.78 19.41
C SER A 209 -17.50 18.87 18.40
N ALA A 210 -17.60 18.15 17.27
CA ALA A 210 -16.58 18.10 16.25
C ALA A 210 -16.41 19.44 15.51
N ASN A 211 -15.18 19.74 15.11
CA ASN A 211 -14.89 20.89 14.26
C ASN A 211 -15.20 20.59 12.79
N PRO A 212 -16.17 21.28 12.16
CA PRO A 212 -16.60 20.97 10.79
C PRO A 212 -15.47 21.12 9.74
N ASN A 213 -14.50 22.04 9.96
CA ASN A 213 -13.38 22.21 9.05
C ASN A 213 -12.40 21.02 9.14
N HIS A 214 -12.16 20.48 10.32
CA HIS A 214 -11.29 19.31 10.49
C HIS A 214 -11.93 18.09 9.87
N VAL A 215 -13.21 17.82 10.15
CA VAL A 215 -13.97 16.72 9.55
C VAL A 215 -13.95 16.81 8.02
N ALA A 216 -14.18 18.02 7.46
CA ALA A 216 -14.15 18.22 6.01
C ALA A 216 -12.77 17.93 5.40
N ILE A 217 -11.67 18.34 6.07
CA ILE A 217 -10.30 18.08 5.60
C ILE A 217 -10.00 16.57 5.66
N ASP A 218 -10.41 15.88 6.72
CA ASP A 218 -10.19 14.45 6.88
C ASP A 218 -10.95 13.65 5.80
N LEU A 219 -12.19 14.00 5.49
CA LEU A 219 -12.94 13.42 4.37
C LEU A 219 -12.24 13.67 3.03
N LEU A 220 -11.78 14.89 2.80
CA LEU A 220 -11.11 15.27 1.55
C LEU A 220 -9.70 14.67 1.44
N SER A 221 -9.03 14.39 2.56
CA SER A 221 -7.74 13.70 2.55
C SER A 221 -7.84 12.31 1.91
N GLN A 222 -8.97 11.62 2.11
CA GLN A 222 -9.25 10.36 1.43
C GLN A 222 -9.71 10.57 -0.01
N ALA A 223 -10.62 11.52 -0.24
CA ALA A 223 -11.17 11.79 -1.56
C ALA A 223 -10.11 12.20 -2.60
N GLU A 224 -9.01 12.84 -2.20
CA GLU A 224 -7.94 13.23 -3.11
C GLU A 224 -7.02 12.08 -3.56
N HIS A 225 -7.10 10.91 -2.92
CA HIS A 225 -6.26 9.75 -3.27
C HIS A 225 -6.58 9.18 -4.64
N ASP A 226 -7.87 8.95 -4.94
CA ASP A 226 -8.33 8.38 -6.21
C ASP A 226 -9.76 8.84 -6.53
N GLU A 227 -10.13 8.87 -7.82
CA GLU A 227 -11.48 9.23 -8.27
C GLU A 227 -12.56 8.24 -7.80
N LEU A 228 -12.17 7.02 -7.41
CA LEU A 228 -13.04 5.96 -6.88
C LEU A 228 -13.01 5.88 -5.34
N ALA A 229 -12.22 6.71 -4.65
CA ALA A 229 -12.18 6.73 -3.18
C ALA A 229 -13.55 7.10 -2.60
N GLN A 230 -13.89 6.53 -1.44
CA GLN A 230 -15.14 6.80 -0.75
C GLN A 230 -14.87 7.55 0.57
N ALA A 231 -15.62 8.62 0.82
CA ALA A 231 -15.53 9.39 2.05
C ALA A 231 -16.94 9.63 2.62
N ILE A 232 -17.21 9.08 3.81
CA ILE A 232 -18.53 9.08 4.44
C ILE A 232 -18.48 9.77 5.79
N LEU A 233 -19.42 10.66 6.06
CA LEU A 233 -19.69 11.22 7.37
C LEU A 233 -20.98 10.61 7.92
N ILE A 234 -20.97 10.21 9.19
CA ILE A 234 -22.18 9.89 9.98
C ILE A 234 -22.21 10.83 11.17
N THR A 235 -23.33 11.52 11.38
CA THR A 235 -23.54 12.40 12.52
C THR A 235 -25.02 12.43 12.93
N ASP A 236 -25.31 12.71 14.20
CA ASP A 236 -26.67 12.95 14.73
C ASP A 236 -27.03 14.44 14.80
N ASP A 237 -26.15 15.31 14.29
CA ASP A 237 -26.35 16.77 14.33
C ASP A 237 -26.44 17.35 12.91
N GLU A 238 -27.65 17.86 12.57
CA GLU A 238 -27.93 18.43 11.24
C GLU A 238 -27.13 19.71 10.98
N GLU A 239 -26.92 20.55 12.01
CA GLU A 239 -26.17 21.79 11.86
C GLU A 239 -24.69 21.50 11.54
N LEU A 240 -24.10 20.51 12.20
CA LEU A 240 -22.73 20.03 11.88
C LEU A 240 -22.66 19.50 10.46
N ALA A 241 -23.62 18.66 10.05
CA ALA A 241 -23.67 18.10 8.69
C ALA A 241 -23.63 19.20 7.62
N LEU A 242 -24.46 20.23 7.77
CA LEU A 242 -24.51 21.40 6.87
C LEU A 242 -23.19 22.18 6.85
N LYS A 243 -22.59 22.42 8.03
CA LYS A 243 -21.28 23.10 8.14
C LYS A 243 -20.15 22.32 7.51
N VAL A 244 -20.14 21.00 7.63
CA VAL A 244 -19.15 20.13 6.98
C VAL A 244 -19.32 20.20 5.48
N GLU A 245 -20.54 20.10 4.95
CA GLU A 245 -20.80 20.22 3.51
C GLU A 245 -20.30 21.56 2.93
N GLN A 246 -20.56 22.67 3.65
CA GLN A 246 -20.07 24.00 3.24
C GLN A 246 -18.52 24.05 3.27
N SER A 247 -17.91 23.47 4.28
CA SER A 247 -16.44 23.41 4.41
C SER A 247 -15.80 22.58 3.30
N ILE A 248 -16.40 21.44 2.92
CA ILE A 248 -15.97 20.62 1.80
C ILE A 248 -16.00 21.44 0.49
N LYS A 249 -17.11 22.11 0.18
CA LYS A 249 -17.24 22.99 -1.00
C LYS A 249 -16.14 24.05 -1.04
N LYS A 250 -15.87 24.69 0.11
CA LYS A 250 -14.82 25.70 0.25
C LYS A 250 -13.41 25.13 0.04
N PHE A 251 -13.10 23.96 0.61
CA PHE A 251 -11.75 23.38 0.51
C PHE A 251 -11.48 22.75 -0.86
N LEU A 252 -12.47 22.16 -1.51
CA LEU A 252 -12.32 21.63 -2.87
C LEU A 252 -11.77 22.67 -3.86
N THR A 253 -12.08 23.95 -3.67
CA THR A 253 -11.55 25.03 -4.54
C THR A 253 -10.07 25.35 -4.29
N LYS A 254 -9.48 24.85 -3.19
CA LYS A 254 -8.11 25.18 -2.76
C LYS A 254 -7.14 24.00 -2.86
N LEU A 255 -7.65 22.78 -2.98
CA LEU A 255 -6.82 21.58 -3.03
C LEU A 255 -6.02 21.50 -4.31
N PRO A 256 -4.72 21.15 -4.25
CA PRO A 256 -3.91 20.90 -5.45
C PRO A 256 -4.48 19.82 -6.36
N ARG A 257 -5.14 18.79 -5.77
CA ARG A 257 -5.78 17.67 -6.46
C ARG A 257 -7.31 17.82 -6.54
N SER A 258 -7.80 19.05 -6.61
CA SER A 258 -9.23 19.40 -6.60
C SER A 258 -10.07 18.56 -7.58
N ARG A 259 -9.58 18.31 -8.80
CA ARG A 259 -10.31 17.52 -9.79
C ARG A 259 -10.59 16.09 -9.31
N ILE A 260 -9.59 15.43 -8.72
CA ILE A 260 -9.72 14.05 -8.22
C ILE A 260 -10.64 14.03 -7.01
N ALA A 261 -10.39 14.89 -6.03
CA ALA A 261 -11.21 15.00 -4.82
C ALA A 261 -12.67 15.34 -5.13
N SER A 262 -12.92 16.23 -6.11
CA SER A 262 -14.29 16.57 -6.54
C SER A 262 -14.98 15.38 -7.22
N SER A 263 -14.27 14.64 -8.07
CA SER A 263 -14.82 13.44 -8.71
C SER A 263 -15.21 12.38 -7.69
N SER A 264 -14.30 12.07 -6.75
CA SER A 264 -14.53 11.13 -5.65
C SER A 264 -15.72 11.57 -4.79
N TRP A 265 -15.72 12.82 -4.28
CA TRP A 265 -16.77 13.32 -3.42
C TRP A 265 -18.15 13.34 -4.09
N ASN A 266 -18.24 13.79 -5.33
CA ASN A 266 -19.52 13.88 -6.05
C ASN A 266 -20.13 12.51 -6.39
N ASN A 267 -19.30 11.49 -6.62
CA ASN A 267 -19.77 10.16 -7.01
C ASN A 267 -19.89 9.18 -5.84
N PHE A 268 -19.04 9.32 -4.81
CA PHE A 268 -18.90 8.34 -3.72
C PHE A 268 -18.89 8.96 -2.32
N GLY A 269 -18.91 10.29 -2.20
CA GLY A 269 -19.04 10.98 -0.92
C GLY A 269 -20.47 10.91 -0.39
N ALA A 270 -20.62 10.82 0.94
CA ALA A 270 -21.93 10.83 1.59
C ALA A 270 -21.87 11.50 2.96
N ILE A 271 -22.98 12.17 3.33
CA ILE A 271 -23.26 12.61 4.70
C ILE A 271 -24.56 11.94 5.13
N ILE A 272 -24.49 11.13 6.17
CA ILE A 272 -25.61 10.35 6.70
C ILE A 272 -26.00 10.95 8.05
N LEU A 273 -27.22 11.49 8.11
CA LEU A 273 -27.81 11.97 9.35
C LEU A 273 -28.55 10.83 10.02
N VAL A 274 -28.23 10.56 11.28
CA VAL A 274 -28.84 9.52 12.11
C VAL A 274 -29.57 10.12 13.29
N LYS A 275 -30.48 9.38 13.89
CA LYS A 275 -31.25 9.84 15.07
C LYS A 275 -30.41 9.81 16.36
N ASP A 276 -29.45 8.90 16.47
CA ASP A 276 -28.56 8.74 17.63
C ASP A 276 -27.33 7.91 17.27
N MET A 277 -26.31 7.89 18.14
CA MET A 277 -25.06 7.14 17.94
C MET A 277 -25.25 5.62 17.93
N ASN A 278 -26.34 5.06 18.49
CA ASN A 278 -26.64 3.63 18.39
C ASN A 278 -27.03 3.24 16.96
N GLU A 279 -27.70 4.12 16.24
CA GLU A 279 -27.98 3.94 14.81
C GLU A 279 -26.69 4.09 13.99
N ALA A 280 -25.83 5.07 14.31
CA ALA A 280 -24.52 5.23 13.68
C ALA A 280 -23.70 3.94 13.74
N ILE A 281 -23.60 3.31 14.91
CA ILE A 281 -22.87 2.03 15.08
C ILE A 281 -23.40 0.92 14.17
N LYS A 282 -24.72 0.83 13.99
CA LYS A 282 -25.31 -0.17 13.10
C LYS A 282 -24.92 0.07 11.64
N ILE A 283 -24.92 1.33 11.21
CA ILE A 283 -24.53 1.70 9.85
C ILE A 283 -23.03 1.47 9.63
N VAL A 284 -22.19 1.84 10.61
CA VAL A 284 -20.74 1.56 10.58
C VAL A 284 -20.47 0.05 10.40
N ASN A 285 -21.13 -0.79 11.19
CA ASN A 285 -20.98 -2.23 11.08
C ASN A 285 -21.51 -2.79 9.75
N PHE A 286 -22.52 -2.18 9.16
CA PHE A 286 -23.05 -2.57 7.85
C PHE A 286 -22.09 -2.18 6.71
N ILE A 287 -21.51 -0.97 6.77
CA ILE A 287 -20.54 -0.47 5.77
C ILE A 287 -19.21 -1.20 5.93
N ALA A 288 -18.76 -1.44 7.17
CA ALA A 288 -17.47 -2.06 7.51
C ALA A 288 -16.28 -1.39 6.77
N PRO A 289 -16.05 -0.07 6.97
CA PRO A 289 -15.11 0.70 6.17
C PRO A 289 -13.66 0.28 6.43
N GLU A 290 -12.77 0.54 5.44
CA GLU A 290 -11.32 0.35 5.59
C GLU A 290 -10.75 1.20 6.72
N HIS A 291 -11.12 2.48 6.76
CA HIS A 291 -10.71 3.42 7.82
C HIS A 291 -11.94 3.94 8.56
N LEU A 292 -11.96 3.75 9.87
CA LEU A 292 -12.97 4.31 10.76
C LEU A 292 -12.35 5.34 11.69
N GLN A 293 -12.93 6.56 11.70
CA GLN A 293 -12.53 7.62 12.60
C GLN A 293 -13.70 7.99 13.51
N LEU A 294 -13.46 8.04 14.82
CA LEU A 294 -14.42 8.43 15.84
C LEU A 294 -13.95 9.75 16.47
N ILE A 295 -14.81 10.78 16.42
CA ILE A 295 -14.50 12.14 16.91
C ILE A 295 -15.54 12.58 17.91
#